data_fd1fca8d8b0960efb2ab576679e9b85f
#
_entry.id   fd1fca8d8b0960efb2ab576679e9b85f
#
_cell.length_a   1.000
_cell.length_b   1.000
_cell.length_c   1.000
_cell.angle_alpha   90.00
_cell.angle_beta   90.00
_cell.angle_gamma   90.00
#
_symmetry.space_group_name_H-M   'P 1'
#
loop_
_entity.id
_entity.type
_entity.pdbx_description
1 polymer ?
#
loop_
_entity_poly.entity_id
_entity_poly.type
_entity_poly.pdbx_seq_one_letter_code
_entity_poly.pdbx_strand_id
1 'polypeptide(L)'
;MRNVKTMDGNTAAAYISYAFTEVAAIYPITPSSPMAESVDEWSAHGKKNIFGDTVHVAEMQSEGGAAGAFHGALQGGALTSTYTASQGMLLMLPNMYKVAGELLPGVFHIAARALANHAISIFGDHQDVMSARATGCAMLAESNVQEIMDLAGIAHLAAIKGRVPFINFFDGFRTSHEIQKVEVMEYDELEPLIDKEALAAFRARALNPDRPVIRGTAENPDIYFQHCEAANPFYNALPDIVQGYMDKISAITGRTYHLFDYYGAPDADRVIVAIGSVSDICKDVADAVNAAGEKVGIVNVHLYRPFSVSHFINRLPETVKKIAVLDRTREPGAIGEPLFLDVQSAVTAAGRDIKVCGGRYGLGSKDVIPEDIMAVYEHLKSETPRHNFTLSIRDDVTNLSLTPIPVPEKENKLVSCKFWGFGSDGTVGANKSAIKIIGDHTDMYAQGYFAYDSKKSGGVTISHLRFGPDPIQIGRAHV
;
A
#
# COMPACT_ATOMS: atom_id res chain seq x y z
N MET A 1 6.11 27.68 1.70
CA MET A 1 5.52 26.57 2.46
C MET A 1 4.64 25.79 1.49
N ARG A 2 4.69 24.47 1.54
CA ARG A 2 3.81 23.63 0.73
C ARG A 2 2.36 23.80 1.18
N ASN A 3 1.43 23.57 0.25
CA ASN A 3 0.01 23.51 0.55
C ASN A 3 -0.25 22.32 1.46
N VAL A 4 -0.95 22.53 2.56
CA VAL A 4 -1.27 21.50 3.55
C VAL A 4 -2.78 21.33 3.59
N LYS A 5 -3.25 20.08 3.56
CA LYS A 5 -4.68 19.73 3.63
C LYS A 5 -4.90 18.56 4.56
N THR A 6 -6.05 18.53 5.19
CA THR A 6 -6.48 17.39 6.00
C THR A 6 -7.43 16.51 5.18
N MET A 7 -6.97 15.30 4.85
CA MET A 7 -7.71 14.36 4.00
C MET A 7 -7.48 12.91 4.39
N ASP A 8 -8.31 12.01 3.86
CA ASP A 8 -8.11 10.57 4.03
C ASP A 8 -7.30 9.94 2.88
N GLY A 9 -6.90 8.66 3.08
CA GLY A 9 -6.07 7.96 2.13
C GLY A 9 -6.73 7.75 0.76
N ASN A 10 -8.03 7.49 0.70
CA ASN A 10 -8.75 7.38 -0.57
C ASN A 10 -8.74 8.71 -1.34
N THR A 11 -8.93 9.82 -0.65
CA THR A 11 -8.89 11.16 -1.26
C THR A 11 -7.49 11.48 -1.77
N ALA A 12 -6.44 11.15 -1.02
CA ALA A 12 -5.05 11.34 -1.44
C ALA A 12 -4.72 10.51 -2.70
N ALA A 13 -5.09 9.22 -2.71
CA ALA A 13 -4.89 8.34 -3.86
C ALA A 13 -5.67 8.80 -5.09
N ALA A 14 -6.93 9.18 -4.92
CA ALA A 14 -7.75 9.74 -6.00
C ALA A 14 -7.14 11.02 -6.57
N TYR A 15 -6.65 11.92 -5.71
CA TYR A 15 -6.07 13.19 -6.13
C TYR A 15 -4.82 12.98 -7.00
N ILE A 16 -3.92 12.12 -6.57
CA ILE A 16 -2.68 11.82 -7.31
C ILE A 16 -2.99 11.02 -8.58
N SER A 17 -3.84 9.99 -8.51
CA SER A 17 -4.17 9.18 -9.69
C SER A 17 -4.87 9.99 -10.77
N TYR A 18 -5.75 10.94 -10.38
CA TYR A 18 -6.44 11.83 -11.31
C TYR A 18 -5.46 12.63 -12.18
N ALA A 19 -4.32 13.05 -11.61
CA ALA A 19 -3.29 13.78 -12.34
C ALA A 19 -2.81 13.03 -13.59
N PHE A 20 -2.64 11.72 -13.51
CA PHE A 20 -2.05 10.89 -14.57
C PHE A 20 -3.07 10.12 -15.40
N THR A 21 -4.36 10.19 -15.08
CA THR A 21 -5.41 9.37 -15.68
C THR A 21 -6.12 10.11 -16.81
N GLU A 22 -6.26 9.46 -17.97
CA GLU A 22 -7.10 9.90 -19.08
C GLU A 22 -8.44 9.17 -19.08
N VAL A 23 -8.44 7.86 -18.72
CA VAL A 23 -9.64 7.04 -18.58
C VAL A 23 -9.65 6.36 -17.22
N ALA A 24 -10.75 6.47 -16.50
CA ALA A 24 -11.03 5.72 -15.28
C ALA A 24 -12.13 4.71 -15.57
N ALA A 25 -11.81 3.42 -15.56
CA ALA A 25 -12.77 2.35 -15.72
C ALA A 25 -13.13 1.82 -14.33
N ILE A 26 -14.37 2.01 -13.88
CA ILE A 26 -14.74 1.82 -12.49
C ILE A 26 -15.92 0.85 -12.30
N TYR A 27 -15.93 0.17 -11.18
CA TYR A 27 -17.07 -0.46 -10.55
C TYR A 27 -16.85 -0.40 -9.03
N PRO A 28 -17.61 0.47 -8.33
CA PRO A 28 -17.31 0.78 -6.92
C PRO A 28 -17.43 -0.43 -6.00
N ILE A 29 -16.44 -0.61 -5.14
CA ILE A 29 -16.40 -1.62 -4.07
C ILE A 29 -15.75 -1.05 -2.81
N THR A 30 -16.38 -1.27 -1.64
CA THR A 30 -15.82 -0.89 -0.34
C THR A 30 -14.55 -1.69 -0.04
N PRO A 31 -13.45 -1.05 0.47
CA PRO A 31 -13.31 0.34 0.90
C PRO A 31 -12.73 1.29 -0.17
N SER A 32 -12.60 0.86 -1.43
CA SER A 32 -12.04 1.66 -2.53
C SER A 32 -13.04 2.61 -3.19
N SER A 33 -14.35 2.45 -2.96
CA SER A 33 -15.40 3.27 -3.58
C SER A 33 -15.14 4.77 -3.54
N PRO A 34 -14.71 5.38 -2.40
CA PRO A 34 -14.49 6.83 -2.34
C PRO A 34 -13.42 7.35 -3.30
N MET A 35 -12.47 6.52 -3.74
CA MET A 35 -11.51 6.91 -4.80
C MET A 35 -12.24 7.13 -6.12
N ALA A 36 -13.04 6.15 -6.54
CA ALA A 36 -13.81 6.21 -7.78
C ALA A 36 -14.83 7.35 -7.75
N GLU A 37 -15.56 7.51 -6.64
CA GLU A 37 -16.54 8.58 -6.42
C GLU A 37 -15.89 9.97 -6.54
N SER A 38 -14.70 10.17 -5.93
CA SER A 38 -13.98 11.44 -6.02
C SER A 38 -13.53 11.75 -7.46
N VAL A 39 -13.04 10.74 -8.18
CA VAL A 39 -12.61 10.90 -9.58
C VAL A 39 -13.80 11.26 -10.48
N ASP A 40 -14.94 10.61 -10.28
CA ASP A 40 -16.16 10.88 -11.03
C ASP A 40 -16.70 12.29 -10.73
N GLU A 41 -16.79 12.67 -9.45
CA GLU A 41 -17.18 14.02 -9.03
C GLU A 41 -16.28 15.10 -9.65
N TRP A 42 -14.96 14.94 -9.58
CA TRP A 42 -14.03 15.92 -10.14
C TRP A 42 -14.11 16.00 -11.65
N SER A 43 -14.30 14.88 -12.33
CA SER A 43 -14.52 14.84 -13.78
C SER A 43 -15.80 15.59 -14.15
N ALA A 44 -16.90 15.32 -13.46
CA ALA A 44 -18.19 16.01 -13.69
C ALA A 44 -18.11 17.52 -13.46
N HIS A 45 -17.25 17.98 -12.55
CA HIS A 45 -16.97 19.40 -12.32
C HIS A 45 -15.89 19.99 -13.23
N GLY A 46 -15.38 19.25 -14.20
CA GLY A 46 -14.44 19.74 -15.20
C GLY A 46 -13.02 19.94 -14.73
N LYS A 47 -12.61 19.31 -13.59
CA LYS A 47 -11.22 19.32 -13.13
C LYS A 47 -10.31 18.79 -14.24
N LYS A 48 -9.17 19.43 -14.44
CA LYS A 48 -8.18 19.01 -15.43
C LYS A 48 -7.10 18.13 -14.79
N ASN A 49 -6.70 17.11 -15.53
CA ASN A 49 -5.49 16.33 -15.25
C ASN A 49 -4.24 17.12 -15.74
N ILE A 50 -3.05 16.54 -15.59
CA ILE A 50 -1.79 17.19 -16.01
C ILE A 50 -1.64 17.30 -17.54
N PHE A 51 -2.49 16.63 -18.32
CA PHE A 51 -2.52 16.75 -19.79
C PHE A 51 -3.49 17.83 -20.28
N GLY A 52 -4.20 18.50 -19.37
CA GLY A 52 -5.16 19.55 -19.68
C GLY A 52 -6.57 19.03 -20.03
N ASP A 53 -6.83 17.72 -19.87
CA ASP A 53 -8.09 17.07 -20.17
C ASP A 53 -8.85 16.69 -18.88
N THR A 54 -10.18 16.57 -18.95
CA THR A 54 -10.97 15.90 -17.93
C THR A 54 -10.88 14.40 -18.08
N VAL A 55 -10.80 13.69 -16.96
CA VAL A 55 -10.78 12.22 -16.96
C VAL A 55 -12.09 11.68 -17.54
N HIS A 56 -12.02 10.78 -18.50
CA HIS A 56 -13.20 10.06 -18.97
C HIS A 56 -13.51 8.90 -18.01
N VAL A 57 -14.61 9.03 -17.27
CA VAL A 57 -15.04 7.99 -16.32
C VAL A 57 -16.04 7.07 -16.99
N ALA A 58 -15.78 5.77 -16.95
CA ALA A 58 -16.65 4.71 -17.46
C ALA A 58 -17.03 3.77 -16.30
N GLU A 59 -18.27 3.90 -15.81
CA GLU A 59 -18.83 2.97 -14.82
C GLU A 59 -19.39 1.74 -15.57
N MET A 60 -18.91 0.57 -15.14
CA MET A 60 -19.25 -0.70 -15.77
C MET A 60 -20.23 -1.49 -14.90
N GLN A 61 -20.66 -2.68 -15.37
CA GLN A 61 -21.62 -3.53 -14.65
C GLN A 61 -20.97 -4.54 -13.70
N SER A 62 -19.64 -4.65 -13.72
CA SER A 62 -18.85 -5.53 -12.83
C SER A 62 -17.39 -5.14 -12.89
N GLU A 63 -16.60 -5.60 -11.93
CA GLU A 63 -15.15 -5.41 -11.93
C GLU A 63 -14.47 -6.08 -13.14
N GLY A 64 -14.98 -7.23 -13.58
CA GLY A 64 -14.51 -7.88 -14.84
C GLY A 64 -14.76 -6.99 -16.05
N GLY A 65 -15.93 -6.31 -16.10
CA GLY A 65 -16.24 -5.33 -17.14
C GLY A 65 -15.33 -4.11 -17.07
N ALA A 66 -15.08 -3.59 -15.87
CA ALA A 66 -14.13 -2.49 -15.64
C ALA A 66 -12.71 -2.86 -16.09
N ALA A 67 -12.24 -4.09 -15.78
CA ALA A 67 -10.95 -4.58 -16.24
C ALA A 67 -10.86 -4.73 -17.76
N GLY A 68 -11.95 -5.12 -18.42
CA GLY A 68 -12.05 -5.16 -19.88
C GLY A 68 -11.96 -3.76 -20.52
N ALA A 69 -12.69 -2.78 -19.97
CA ALA A 69 -12.63 -1.39 -20.39
C ALA A 69 -11.24 -0.78 -20.14
N PHE A 70 -10.64 -1.05 -18.96
CA PHE A 70 -9.28 -0.66 -18.61
C PHE A 70 -8.25 -1.18 -19.63
N HIS A 71 -8.30 -2.47 -19.95
CA HIS A 71 -7.42 -3.08 -20.94
C HIS A 71 -7.61 -2.47 -22.35
N GLY A 72 -8.89 -2.32 -22.77
CA GLY A 72 -9.21 -1.73 -24.08
C GLY A 72 -8.74 -0.27 -24.21
N ALA A 73 -8.89 0.55 -23.18
CA ALA A 73 -8.42 1.94 -23.17
C ALA A 73 -6.89 2.02 -23.27
N LEU A 74 -6.15 1.18 -22.54
CA LEU A 74 -4.70 1.06 -22.66
C LEU A 74 -4.27 0.62 -24.04
N GLN A 75 -4.97 -0.31 -24.67
CA GLN A 75 -4.73 -0.73 -26.06
C GLN A 75 -4.97 0.41 -27.06
N GLY A 76 -5.93 1.29 -26.75
CA GLY A 76 -6.20 2.53 -27.49
C GLY A 76 -5.19 3.64 -27.27
N GLY A 77 -4.23 3.47 -26.34
CA GLY A 77 -3.18 4.43 -26.05
C GLY A 77 -3.54 5.48 -25.00
N ALA A 78 -4.62 5.28 -24.24
CA ALA A 78 -5.01 6.13 -23.14
C ALA A 78 -4.43 5.62 -21.80
N LEU A 79 -3.86 6.50 -21.01
CA LEU A 79 -3.42 6.19 -19.64
C LEU A 79 -4.65 5.93 -18.78
N THR A 80 -4.70 4.74 -18.19
CA THR A 80 -5.93 4.25 -17.56
C THR A 80 -5.69 3.82 -16.12
N SER A 81 -6.63 4.17 -15.25
CA SER A 81 -6.69 3.75 -13.85
C SER A 81 -8.00 3.02 -13.53
N THR A 82 -7.95 2.20 -12.49
CA THR A 82 -9.14 1.59 -11.87
C THR A 82 -8.95 1.50 -10.36
N TYR A 83 -10.07 1.43 -9.63
CA TYR A 83 -10.12 1.44 -8.16
C TYR A 83 -10.95 0.24 -7.70
N THR A 84 -10.33 -0.69 -6.97
CA THR A 84 -11.01 -1.93 -6.58
C THR A 84 -10.45 -2.50 -5.28
N ALA A 85 -10.99 -3.63 -4.83
CA ALA A 85 -10.56 -4.38 -3.65
C ALA A 85 -11.15 -5.80 -3.66
N SER A 86 -10.58 -6.71 -2.87
CA SER A 86 -11.20 -7.99 -2.51
C SER A 86 -11.64 -8.83 -3.74
N GLN A 87 -12.86 -9.36 -3.71
CA GLN A 87 -13.43 -10.14 -4.82
C GLN A 87 -13.45 -9.38 -6.14
N GLY A 88 -13.61 -8.05 -6.10
CA GLY A 88 -13.56 -7.23 -7.30
C GLY A 88 -12.20 -7.33 -7.99
N MET A 89 -11.12 -7.28 -7.21
CA MET A 89 -9.77 -7.49 -7.74
C MET A 89 -9.58 -8.90 -8.31
N LEU A 90 -10.13 -9.94 -7.65
CA LEU A 90 -10.07 -11.30 -8.17
C LEU A 90 -10.79 -11.46 -9.52
N LEU A 91 -11.89 -10.73 -9.73
CA LEU A 91 -12.58 -10.70 -11.03
C LEU A 91 -11.77 -10.00 -12.13
N MET A 92 -10.79 -9.17 -11.76
CA MET A 92 -9.89 -8.52 -12.71
C MET A 92 -8.65 -9.36 -13.07
N LEU A 93 -8.32 -10.42 -12.32
CA LEU A 93 -7.07 -11.19 -12.48
C LEU A 93 -6.78 -11.62 -13.92
N PRO A 94 -7.74 -12.17 -14.69
CA PRO A 94 -7.45 -12.57 -16.09
C PRO A 94 -6.96 -11.40 -16.94
N ASN A 95 -7.55 -10.21 -16.75
CA ASN A 95 -7.14 -9.01 -17.48
C ASN A 95 -5.83 -8.44 -16.95
N MET A 96 -5.53 -8.56 -15.65
CA MET A 96 -4.25 -8.16 -15.08
C MET A 96 -3.09 -8.92 -15.72
N TYR A 97 -3.22 -10.25 -15.88
CA TYR A 97 -2.25 -11.05 -16.61
C TYR A 97 -2.08 -10.57 -18.07
N LYS A 98 -3.18 -10.20 -18.74
CA LYS A 98 -3.14 -9.69 -20.12
C LYS A 98 -2.42 -8.34 -20.19
N VAL A 99 -2.76 -7.41 -19.32
CA VAL A 99 -2.16 -6.06 -19.28
C VAL A 99 -0.66 -6.15 -18.98
N ALA A 100 -0.26 -7.03 -18.06
CA ALA A 100 1.14 -7.25 -17.72
C ALA A 100 1.90 -7.93 -18.87
N GLY A 101 1.34 -8.99 -19.46
CA GLY A 101 1.95 -9.70 -20.58
C GLY A 101 2.10 -8.84 -21.84
N GLU A 102 1.25 -7.86 -22.03
CA GLU A 102 1.32 -6.90 -23.14
C GLU A 102 2.16 -5.64 -22.81
N LEU A 103 2.74 -5.56 -21.62
CA LEU A 103 3.58 -4.47 -21.15
C LEU A 103 2.89 -3.10 -21.28
N LEU A 104 1.64 -3.01 -20.79
CA LEU A 104 0.82 -1.81 -20.83
C LEU A 104 0.88 -1.04 -19.51
N PRO A 105 1.02 0.31 -19.53
CA PRO A 105 1.28 1.13 -18.35
C PRO A 105 0.00 1.51 -17.57
N GLY A 106 -0.79 0.55 -17.14
CA GLY A 106 -2.00 0.78 -16.35
C GLY A 106 -1.75 0.74 -14.85
N VAL A 107 -2.57 1.41 -14.04
CA VAL A 107 -2.46 1.41 -12.58
C VAL A 107 -3.77 1.00 -11.93
N PHE A 108 -3.69 -0.01 -11.06
CA PHE A 108 -4.77 -0.49 -10.20
C PHE A 108 -4.55 0.09 -8.80
N HIS A 109 -5.45 0.96 -8.33
CA HIS A 109 -5.41 1.50 -6.98
C HIS A 109 -6.29 0.66 -6.06
N ILE A 110 -5.70 0.12 -5.00
CA ILE A 110 -6.31 -0.88 -4.13
C ILE A 110 -6.29 -0.43 -2.68
N ALA A 111 -7.47 -0.20 -2.09
CA ALA A 111 -7.61 -0.17 -0.64
C ALA A 111 -7.80 -1.63 -0.19
N ALA A 112 -6.71 -2.29 0.20
CA ALA A 112 -6.63 -3.74 0.35
C ALA A 112 -7.63 -4.29 1.38
N ARG A 113 -8.34 -5.36 1.02
CA ARG A 113 -9.45 -5.94 1.78
C ARG A 113 -9.40 -7.46 1.79
N ALA A 114 -9.82 -8.05 2.92
CA ALA A 114 -9.99 -9.48 3.09
C ALA A 114 -10.82 -10.13 1.97
N LEU A 115 -10.45 -11.34 1.60
CA LEU A 115 -11.24 -12.16 0.69
C LEU A 115 -12.33 -12.91 1.45
N ALA A 116 -13.49 -13.09 0.81
CA ALA A 116 -14.51 -13.98 1.32
C ALA A 116 -14.04 -15.43 1.20
N ASN A 117 -13.96 -16.13 2.34
CA ASN A 117 -13.66 -17.56 2.38
C ASN A 117 -14.67 -18.29 3.30
N HIS A 118 -14.33 -18.61 4.57
CA HIS A 118 -15.29 -19.20 5.52
C HIS A 118 -16.41 -18.21 5.92
N ALA A 119 -16.16 -16.92 5.81
CA ALA A 119 -17.11 -15.84 5.99
C ALA A 119 -16.68 -14.65 5.15
N ILE A 120 -17.61 -13.72 4.89
CA ILE A 120 -17.28 -12.42 4.28
C ILE A 120 -16.76 -11.47 5.37
N SER A 121 -15.67 -10.77 5.08
CA SER A 121 -15.22 -9.61 5.84
C SER A 121 -15.05 -8.42 4.89
N ILE A 122 -15.63 -7.27 5.26
CA ILE A 122 -15.44 -6.04 4.48
C ILE A 122 -14.18 -5.28 4.88
N PHE A 123 -13.51 -5.74 5.94
CA PHE A 123 -12.38 -5.05 6.55
C PHE A 123 -11.04 -5.40 5.89
N GLY A 124 -10.03 -4.55 6.13
CA GLY A 124 -8.75 -4.60 5.45
C GLY A 124 -7.85 -5.74 5.90
N ASP A 125 -7.20 -6.35 4.93
CA ASP A 125 -5.97 -7.12 5.01
C ASP A 125 -5.38 -7.24 3.59
N HIS A 126 -4.29 -8.00 3.40
CA HIS A 126 -3.59 -8.10 2.12
C HIS A 126 -3.91 -9.36 1.33
N GLN A 127 -4.98 -10.11 1.65
CA GLN A 127 -5.29 -11.37 0.95
C GLN A 127 -5.56 -11.14 -0.54
N ASP A 128 -6.23 -10.04 -0.90
CA ASP A 128 -6.53 -9.68 -2.28
C ASP A 128 -5.26 -9.35 -3.08
N VAL A 129 -4.45 -8.42 -2.62
CA VAL A 129 -3.22 -8.02 -3.32
C VAL A 129 -2.21 -9.16 -3.39
N MET A 130 -2.09 -9.97 -2.35
CA MET A 130 -1.20 -11.14 -2.36
C MET A 130 -1.68 -12.23 -3.32
N SER A 131 -2.99 -12.36 -3.56
CA SER A 131 -3.53 -13.25 -4.60
C SER A 131 -3.15 -12.80 -6.02
N ALA A 132 -2.92 -11.51 -6.24
CA ALA A 132 -2.53 -10.95 -7.53
C ALA A 132 -1.01 -10.87 -7.77
N ARG A 133 -0.18 -11.23 -6.78
CA ARG A 133 1.30 -11.10 -6.87
C ARG A 133 1.96 -11.84 -8.03
N ALA A 134 1.28 -12.83 -8.61
CA ALA A 134 1.76 -13.63 -9.72
C ALA A 134 1.33 -13.10 -11.11
N THR A 135 0.53 -12.02 -11.17
CA THR A 135 -0.01 -11.49 -12.44
C THR A 135 1.01 -10.83 -13.34
N GLY A 136 2.19 -10.47 -12.79
CA GLY A 136 3.18 -9.66 -13.48
C GLY A 136 2.99 -8.15 -13.28
N CYS A 137 1.96 -7.71 -12.55
CA CYS A 137 1.89 -6.31 -12.12
C CYS A 137 2.95 -6.03 -11.06
N ALA A 138 3.62 -4.89 -11.17
CA ALA A 138 4.44 -4.38 -10.08
C ALA A 138 3.56 -4.01 -8.88
N MET A 139 4.09 -4.09 -7.67
CA MET A 139 3.31 -3.84 -6.46
C MET A 139 4.01 -2.82 -5.58
N LEU A 140 3.40 -1.65 -5.46
CA LEU A 140 3.86 -0.52 -4.64
C LEU A 140 2.90 -0.33 -3.46
N ALA A 141 3.44 -0.26 -2.25
CA ALA A 141 2.69 -0.17 -1.00
C ALA A 141 2.98 1.12 -0.24
N GLU A 142 1.95 1.71 0.37
CA GLU A 142 2.05 2.87 1.23
C GLU A 142 1.50 2.56 2.64
N SER A 143 2.15 3.14 3.66
CA SER A 143 1.82 2.89 5.06
C SER A 143 0.83 3.89 5.66
N ASN A 144 0.83 5.13 5.16
CA ASN A 144 0.01 6.22 5.68
C ASN A 144 -0.41 7.21 4.59
N VAL A 145 -1.23 8.19 4.93
CA VAL A 145 -1.82 9.12 3.97
C VAL A 145 -0.77 10.03 3.31
N GLN A 146 0.30 10.42 4.03
CA GLN A 146 1.37 11.20 3.43
C GLN A 146 2.17 10.38 2.41
N GLU A 147 2.46 9.11 2.71
CA GLU A 147 3.11 8.21 1.77
C GLU A 147 2.26 7.99 0.51
N ILE A 148 0.93 7.86 0.64
CA ILE A 148 0.03 7.80 -0.54
C ILE A 148 0.17 9.06 -1.39
N MET A 149 0.15 10.24 -0.78
CA MET A 149 0.29 11.52 -1.49
C MET A 149 1.62 11.61 -2.24
N ASP A 150 2.70 11.11 -1.67
CA ASP A 150 4.04 11.20 -2.23
C ASP A 150 4.36 10.07 -3.22
N LEU A 151 3.89 8.84 -2.98
CA LEU A 151 4.35 7.65 -3.72
C LEU A 151 3.37 7.14 -4.77
N ALA A 152 2.06 7.37 -4.63
CA ALA A 152 1.08 6.85 -5.60
C ALA A 152 1.34 7.33 -7.04
N GLY A 153 1.88 8.55 -7.21
CA GLY A 153 2.30 9.08 -8.52
C GLY A 153 3.46 8.30 -9.15
N ILE A 154 4.31 7.67 -8.33
CA ILE A 154 5.43 6.87 -8.81
C ILE A 154 4.94 5.63 -9.56
N ALA A 155 3.81 5.02 -9.11
CA ALA A 155 3.22 3.89 -9.82
C ALA A 155 2.89 4.25 -11.29
N HIS A 156 2.34 5.44 -11.54
CA HIS A 156 2.04 5.92 -12.89
C HIS A 156 3.32 6.24 -13.68
N LEU A 157 4.23 7.00 -13.08
CA LEU A 157 5.49 7.40 -13.73
C LEU A 157 6.35 6.19 -14.10
N ALA A 158 6.47 5.23 -13.16
CA ALA A 158 7.24 4.01 -13.37
C ALA A 158 6.54 3.05 -14.36
N ALA A 159 5.21 2.99 -14.36
CA ALA A 159 4.47 2.21 -15.35
C ALA A 159 4.72 2.74 -16.77
N ILE A 160 4.67 4.05 -16.98
CA ILE A 160 4.94 4.67 -18.29
C ILE A 160 6.38 4.35 -18.75
N LYS A 161 7.36 4.58 -17.89
CA LYS A 161 8.78 4.41 -18.21
C LYS A 161 9.19 2.94 -18.30
N GLY A 162 8.75 2.12 -17.36
CA GLY A 162 9.13 0.71 -17.24
C GLY A 162 8.27 -0.23 -18.07
N ARG A 163 7.14 0.23 -18.61
CA ARG A 163 6.17 -0.57 -19.39
C ARG A 163 5.57 -1.76 -18.61
N VAL A 164 5.49 -1.66 -17.31
CA VAL A 164 4.92 -2.67 -16.42
C VAL A 164 3.72 -2.04 -15.70
N PRO A 165 2.54 -2.68 -15.68
CA PRO A 165 1.40 -2.16 -14.92
C PRO A 165 1.66 -2.26 -13.42
N PHE A 166 0.99 -1.41 -12.65
CA PHE A 166 1.16 -1.36 -11.19
C PHE A 166 -0.14 -1.68 -10.44
N ILE A 167 0.02 -2.39 -9.35
CA ILE A 167 -0.89 -2.41 -8.21
C ILE A 167 -0.30 -1.42 -7.20
N ASN A 168 -0.96 -0.28 -7.02
CA ASN A 168 -0.67 0.69 -5.97
C ASN A 168 -1.64 0.44 -4.83
N PHE A 169 -1.17 0.08 -3.64
CA PHE A 169 -2.05 -0.38 -2.57
C PHE A 169 -1.67 0.11 -1.18
N PHE A 170 -2.67 0.25 -0.37
CA PHE A 170 -2.58 0.60 1.04
C PHE A 170 -3.68 -0.12 1.82
N ASP A 171 -3.58 -0.11 3.14
CA ASP A 171 -4.52 -0.83 4.00
C ASP A 171 -5.93 -0.27 3.93
N GLY A 172 -6.88 -1.11 3.53
CA GLY A 172 -8.31 -0.79 3.56
C GLY A 172 -8.79 -0.47 4.98
N PHE A 173 -9.66 0.52 5.11
CA PHE A 173 -10.14 1.15 6.34
C PHE A 173 -9.03 1.79 7.18
N ARG A 174 -7.94 1.08 7.44
CA ARG A 174 -6.86 1.53 8.30
C ARG A 174 -6.15 2.75 7.76
N THR A 175 -5.74 2.74 6.48
CA THR A 175 -5.12 3.88 5.81
C THR A 175 -6.11 4.58 4.89
N SER A 176 -6.96 3.83 4.20
CA SER A 176 -7.89 4.40 3.21
C SER A 176 -8.89 5.40 3.80
N HIS A 177 -9.30 5.23 5.06
CA HIS A 177 -10.26 6.10 5.78
C HIS A 177 -9.61 6.85 6.95
N GLU A 178 -8.32 6.66 7.18
CA GLU A 178 -7.58 7.45 8.15
C GLU A 178 -7.43 8.88 7.66
N ILE A 179 -7.77 9.86 8.50
CA ILE A 179 -7.62 11.28 8.17
C ILE A 179 -6.31 11.77 8.75
N GLN A 180 -5.47 12.35 7.92
CA GLN A 180 -4.21 12.99 8.32
C GLN A 180 -4.08 14.38 7.70
N LYS A 181 -3.31 15.24 8.37
CA LYS A 181 -2.83 16.49 7.81
C LYS A 181 -1.60 16.18 6.96
N VAL A 182 -1.69 16.45 5.66
CA VAL A 182 -0.66 16.11 4.68
C VAL A 182 -0.22 17.31 3.86
N GLU A 183 1.04 17.34 3.48
CA GLU A 183 1.56 18.25 2.47
C GLU A 183 1.19 17.73 1.09
N VAL A 184 0.50 18.56 0.31
CA VAL A 184 -0.02 18.19 -1.01
C VAL A 184 1.06 18.36 -2.08
N MET A 185 1.18 17.39 -2.97
CA MET A 185 1.92 17.53 -4.22
C MET A 185 1.04 18.18 -5.28
N GLU A 186 1.46 19.32 -5.80
CA GLU A 186 0.69 20.02 -6.83
C GLU A 186 0.95 19.42 -8.21
N TYR A 187 0.00 19.57 -9.13
CA TYR A 187 0.09 18.98 -10.47
C TYR A 187 1.26 19.54 -11.32
N ASP A 188 1.66 20.78 -11.08
CA ASP A 188 2.82 21.40 -11.73
C ASP A 188 4.17 20.86 -11.23
N GLU A 189 4.20 20.21 -10.05
CA GLU A 189 5.36 19.46 -9.56
C GLU A 189 5.43 18.05 -10.16
N LEU A 190 4.28 17.46 -10.51
CA LEU A 190 4.17 16.10 -11.05
C LEU A 190 4.40 16.03 -12.56
N GLU A 191 3.90 17.02 -13.34
CA GLU A 191 4.00 17.03 -14.79
C GLU A 191 5.46 16.92 -15.31
N PRO A 192 6.45 17.64 -14.75
CA PRO A 192 7.84 17.56 -15.20
C PRO A 192 8.50 16.21 -14.99
N LEU A 193 7.91 15.34 -14.14
CA LEU A 193 8.45 14.02 -13.85
C LEU A 193 8.14 12.99 -14.94
N ILE A 194 7.18 13.28 -15.82
CA ILE A 194 6.78 12.37 -16.91
C ILE A 194 7.93 12.20 -17.89
N ASP A 195 8.26 10.95 -18.18
CA ASP A 195 9.12 10.60 -19.31
C ASP A 195 8.31 10.74 -20.62
N LYS A 196 8.46 11.90 -21.28
CA LYS A 196 7.70 12.26 -22.49
C LYS A 196 8.01 11.33 -23.68
N GLU A 197 9.23 10.80 -23.77
CA GLU A 197 9.62 9.85 -24.81
C GLU A 197 8.93 8.50 -24.58
N ALA A 198 8.94 8.00 -23.36
CA ALA A 198 8.25 6.74 -23.02
C ALA A 198 6.73 6.85 -23.24
N LEU A 199 6.12 7.99 -22.87
CA LEU A 199 4.70 8.25 -23.11
C LEU A 199 4.38 8.31 -24.61
N ALA A 200 5.19 9.00 -25.41
CA ALA A 200 5.04 9.05 -26.85
C ALA A 200 5.19 7.64 -27.48
N ALA A 201 6.16 6.87 -27.02
CA ALA A 201 6.36 5.48 -27.44
C ALA A 201 5.19 4.56 -27.07
N PHE A 202 4.56 4.74 -25.90
CA PHE A 202 3.34 4.04 -25.52
C PHE A 202 2.19 4.35 -26.48
N ARG A 203 1.91 5.64 -26.74
CA ARG A 203 0.85 6.07 -27.67
C ARG A 203 1.11 5.62 -29.11
N ALA A 204 2.38 5.60 -29.55
CA ALA A 204 2.75 5.10 -30.86
C ALA A 204 2.49 3.60 -31.08
N ARG A 205 2.42 2.84 -29.98
CA ARG A 205 2.07 1.41 -30.00
C ARG A 205 0.57 1.15 -29.87
N ALA A 206 -0.25 2.17 -29.73
CA ALA A 206 -1.71 2.00 -29.67
C ALA A 206 -2.25 1.28 -30.92
N LEU A 207 -3.34 0.54 -30.73
CA LEU A 207 -4.07 -0.06 -31.87
C LEU A 207 -4.57 1.06 -32.78
N ASN A 208 -4.18 0.99 -34.06
CA ASN A 208 -4.49 2.01 -35.05
C ASN A 208 -4.77 1.31 -36.40
N PRO A 209 -5.91 1.59 -37.07
CA PRO A 209 -6.25 0.98 -38.34
C PRO A 209 -5.24 1.32 -39.46
N ASP A 210 -4.55 2.47 -39.36
CA ASP A 210 -3.52 2.85 -40.37
C ASP A 210 -2.21 2.07 -40.19
N ARG A 211 -2.02 1.47 -39.03
CA ARG A 211 -0.86 0.63 -38.67
C ARG A 211 -1.34 -0.59 -37.91
N PRO A 212 -2.04 -1.53 -38.59
CA PRO A 212 -2.64 -2.65 -37.89
C PRO A 212 -1.58 -3.60 -37.34
N VAL A 213 -1.79 -4.04 -36.09
CA VAL A 213 -0.99 -5.06 -35.41
C VAL A 213 -1.92 -6.10 -34.79
N ILE A 214 -1.47 -7.34 -34.76
CA ILE A 214 -2.21 -8.43 -34.12
C ILE A 214 -1.61 -8.61 -32.70
N ARG A 215 -2.48 -8.65 -31.70
CA ARG A 215 -2.11 -8.88 -30.29
C ARG A 215 -3.06 -9.89 -29.67
N GLY A 216 -2.58 -10.60 -28.65
CA GLY A 216 -3.42 -11.51 -27.89
C GLY A 216 -3.87 -12.73 -28.67
N THR A 217 -3.08 -13.19 -29.65
CA THR A 217 -3.30 -14.41 -30.42
C THR A 217 -2.92 -15.65 -29.60
N ALA A 218 -3.29 -16.82 -30.12
CA ALA A 218 -2.77 -18.10 -29.65
C ALA A 218 -1.34 -18.30 -30.13
N GLU A 219 -0.47 -18.75 -29.24
CA GLU A 219 0.92 -19.10 -29.57
C GLU A 219 1.15 -20.58 -29.31
N ASN A 220 1.98 -21.20 -30.14
CA ASN A 220 2.36 -22.59 -30.01
C ASN A 220 3.58 -22.77 -29.08
N PRO A 221 3.89 -23.99 -28.62
CA PRO A 221 5.01 -24.28 -27.73
C PRO A 221 6.38 -23.83 -28.23
N ASP A 222 6.54 -23.60 -29.51
CA ASP A 222 7.79 -23.17 -30.15
C ASP A 222 8.17 -21.70 -29.88
N ILE A 223 7.18 -20.84 -29.55
CA ILE A 223 7.44 -19.40 -29.30
C ILE A 223 6.93 -18.87 -27.96
N TYR A 224 5.91 -19.49 -27.34
CA TYR A 224 5.26 -18.97 -26.14
C TYR A 224 6.24 -18.73 -25.00
N PHE A 225 7.13 -19.69 -24.73
CA PHE A 225 8.10 -19.57 -23.65
C PHE A 225 9.11 -18.43 -23.90
N GLN A 226 9.61 -18.30 -25.12
CA GLN A 226 10.53 -17.21 -25.49
C GLN A 226 9.87 -15.83 -25.32
N HIS A 227 8.58 -15.69 -25.63
CA HIS A 227 7.85 -14.44 -25.42
C HIS A 227 7.68 -14.13 -23.94
N CYS A 228 7.42 -15.12 -23.09
CA CYS A 228 7.42 -14.93 -21.64
C CYS A 228 8.78 -14.38 -21.14
N GLU A 229 9.89 -14.97 -21.58
CA GLU A 229 11.25 -14.56 -21.17
C GLU A 229 11.66 -13.20 -21.75
N ALA A 230 11.11 -12.79 -22.89
CA ALA A 230 11.37 -11.49 -23.50
C ALA A 230 10.91 -10.29 -22.64
N ALA A 231 10.06 -10.52 -21.65
CA ALA A 231 9.63 -9.51 -20.70
C ALA A 231 10.66 -9.24 -19.56
N ASN A 232 11.59 -10.16 -19.30
CA ASN A 232 12.53 -10.08 -18.18
C ASN A 232 13.32 -8.77 -18.11
N PRO A 233 13.82 -8.15 -19.20
CA PRO A 233 14.54 -6.87 -19.13
C PRO A 233 13.74 -5.74 -18.52
N PHE A 234 12.41 -5.70 -18.73
CA PHE A 234 11.53 -4.68 -18.16
C PHE A 234 11.40 -4.85 -16.64
N TYR A 235 11.22 -6.08 -16.16
CA TYR A 235 11.16 -6.37 -14.73
C TYR A 235 12.49 -6.15 -14.02
N ASN A 236 13.62 -6.50 -14.67
CA ASN A 236 14.95 -6.30 -14.13
C ASN A 236 15.32 -4.82 -13.96
N ALA A 237 14.86 -3.97 -14.88
CA ALA A 237 15.13 -2.52 -14.82
C ALA A 237 14.20 -1.77 -13.85
N LEU A 238 13.05 -2.36 -13.49
CA LEU A 238 11.99 -1.64 -12.78
C LEU A 238 12.39 -1.16 -11.38
N PRO A 239 13.13 -1.93 -10.54
CA PRO A 239 13.55 -1.45 -9.23
C PRO A 239 14.33 -0.13 -9.30
N ASP A 240 15.29 -0.01 -10.21
CA ASP A 240 16.10 1.21 -10.39
C ASP A 240 15.26 2.36 -10.93
N ILE A 241 14.27 2.09 -11.80
CA ILE A 241 13.32 3.09 -12.31
C ILE A 241 12.49 3.63 -11.15
N VAL A 242 11.94 2.77 -10.31
CA VAL A 242 11.12 3.17 -9.15
C VAL A 242 11.97 3.95 -8.14
N GLN A 243 13.18 3.48 -7.80
CA GLN A 243 14.08 4.20 -6.90
C GLN A 243 14.43 5.58 -7.46
N GLY A 244 14.71 5.70 -8.76
CA GLY A 244 14.99 6.98 -9.39
C GLY A 244 13.83 7.98 -9.34
N TYR A 245 12.57 7.52 -9.33
CA TYR A 245 11.40 8.36 -9.07
C TYR A 245 11.25 8.69 -7.58
N MET A 246 11.51 7.75 -6.67
CA MET A 246 11.56 8.01 -5.22
C MET A 246 12.58 9.11 -4.89
N ASP A 247 13.76 9.07 -5.50
CA ASP A 247 14.80 10.09 -5.32
C ASP A 247 14.33 11.47 -5.79
N LYS A 248 13.62 11.55 -6.92
CA LYS A 248 13.05 12.81 -7.42
C LYS A 248 11.96 13.35 -6.49
N ILE A 249 11.06 12.50 -6.03
CA ILE A 249 10.02 12.87 -5.04
C ILE A 249 10.68 13.32 -3.73
N SER A 250 11.71 12.63 -3.27
CA SER A 250 12.48 13.00 -2.09
C SER A 250 13.10 14.41 -2.23
N ALA A 251 13.65 14.71 -3.40
CA ALA A 251 14.21 16.04 -3.70
C ALA A 251 13.14 17.16 -3.70
N ILE A 252 11.91 16.84 -4.13
CA ILE A 252 10.79 17.77 -4.16
C ILE A 252 10.19 17.98 -2.76
N THR A 253 9.99 16.89 -2.00
CA THR A 253 9.24 16.91 -0.73
C THR A 253 10.13 17.13 0.50
N GLY A 254 11.42 16.82 0.39
CA GLY A 254 12.35 16.77 1.52
C GLY A 254 12.21 15.48 2.38
N ARG A 255 11.26 14.59 2.05
CA ARG A 255 11.10 13.28 2.69
C ARG A 255 11.84 12.22 1.88
N THR A 256 12.59 11.37 2.52
CA THR A 256 13.41 10.35 1.85
C THR A 256 12.65 9.04 1.75
N TYR A 257 12.61 8.46 0.55
CA TYR A 257 11.94 7.20 0.25
C TYR A 257 12.86 6.23 -0.49
N HIS A 258 12.74 4.95 -0.17
CA HIS A 258 13.45 3.87 -0.86
C HIS A 258 12.51 2.69 -1.10
N LEU A 259 12.93 1.76 -1.96
CA LEU A 259 12.16 0.53 -2.20
C LEU A 259 11.92 -0.27 -0.92
N PHE A 260 12.87 -0.17 0.02
CA PHE A 260 12.85 -0.74 1.37
C PHE A 260 13.39 0.31 2.32
N ASP A 261 12.53 0.83 3.21
CA ASP A 261 12.93 1.86 4.16
C ASP A 261 13.28 1.24 5.51
N TYR A 262 14.56 1.34 5.86
CA TYR A 262 15.04 0.94 7.19
C TYR A 262 14.86 2.08 8.18
N TYR A 263 14.33 1.76 9.36
CA TYR A 263 14.23 2.67 10.50
C TYR A 263 14.63 1.98 11.79
N GLY A 264 15.42 2.62 12.64
CA GLY A 264 15.84 2.12 13.95
C GLY A 264 17.33 2.26 14.22
N ALA A 265 17.87 1.45 15.12
CA ALA A 265 19.28 1.50 15.50
C ALA A 265 20.18 1.14 14.31
N PRO A 266 21.25 1.92 14.01
CA PRO A 266 22.14 1.66 12.89
C PRO A 266 22.93 0.33 13.03
N ASP A 267 23.00 -0.19 14.23
CA ASP A 267 23.65 -1.46 14.60
C ASP A 267 22.64 -2.47 15.19
N ALA A 268 21.40 -2.44 14.69
CA ALA A 268 20.36 -3.38 15.12
C ALA A 268 20.77 -4.84 14.89
N ASP A 269 20.50 -5.68 15.87
CA ASP A 269 20.70 -7.13 15.79
C ASP A 269 19.40 -7.90 15.47
N ARG A 270 18.24 -7.24 15.65
CA ARG A 270 16.90 -7.77 15.42
C ARG A 270 16.08 -6.77 14.62
N VAL A 271 15.45 -7.24 13.55
CA VAL A 271 14.68 -6.39 12.65
C VAL A 271 13.30 -7.03 12.39
N ILE A 272 12.27 -6.21 12.33
CA ILE A 272 10.97 -6.57 11.77
C ILE A 272 10.96 -6.18 10.28
N VAL A 273 10.32 -6.97 9.43
CA VAL A 273 10.03 -6.62 8.03
C VAL A 273 8.53 -6.67 7.83
N ALA A 274 7.94 -5.61 7.31
CA ALA A 274 6.49 -5.51 7.14
C ALA A 274 6.10 -4.64 5.93
N ILE A 275 4.82 -4.72 5.53
CA ILE A 275 4.19 -3.89 4.50
C ILE A 275 3.02 -3.14 5.12
N GLY A 276 2.85 -1.87 4.73
CA GLY A 276 1.67 -1.07 5.07
C GLY A 276 1.67 -0.49 6.48
N SER A 277 0.49 -0.19 7.00
CA SER A 277 0.29 0.67 8.17
C SER A 277 0.90 0.17 9.49
N VAL A 278 1.18 -1.11 9.63
CA VAL A 278 1.85 -1.67 10.82
C VAL A 278 3.28 -1.12 10.98
N SER A 279 3.89 -0.68 9.88
CA SER A 279 5.24 -0.12 9.89
C SER A 279 5.36 1.10 10.79
N ASP A 280 4.34 1.95 10.87
CA ASP A 280 4.33 3.12 11.74
C ASP A 280 4.30 2.73 13.22
N ILE A 281 3.52 1.70 13.58
CA ILE A 281 3.52 1.14 14.95
C ILE A 281 4.90 0.57 15.28
N CYS A 282 5.51 -0.16 14.32
CA CYS A 282 6.84 -0.73 14.52
C CYS A 282 7.92 0.35 14.74
N LYS A 283 7.84 1.49 14.02
CA LYS A 283 8.76 2.64 14.21
C LYS A 283 8.65 3.21 15.63
N ASP A 284 7.42 3.44 16.10
CA ASP A 284 7.18 3.99 17.44
C ASP A 284 7.67 3.06 18.57
N VAL A 285 7.41 1.75 18.43
CA VAL A 285 7.92 0.74 19.37
C VAL A 285 9.44 0.63 19.30
N ALA A 286 10.05 0.67 18.11
CA ALA A 286 11.49 0.64 17.94
C ALA A 286 12.17 1.82 18.65
N ASP A 287 11.58 3.02 18.58
CA ASP A 287 12.06 4.20 19.30
C ASP A 287 12.07 3.97 20.81
N ALA A 288 10.95 3.48 21.37
CA ALA A 288 10.83 3.23 22.80
C ALA A 288 11.82 2.15 23.29
N VAL A 289 11.96 1.08 22.52
CA VAL A 289 12.83 -0.06 22.83
C VAL A 289 14.31 0.34 22.71
N ASN A 290 14.69 1.11 21.69
CA ASN A 290 16.05 1.62 21.52
C ASN A 290 16.41 2.66 22.59
N ALA A 291 15.47 3.51 23.02
CA ALA A 291 15.67 4.42 24.13
C ALA A 291 15.90 3.68 25.46
N ALA A 292 15.36 2.48 25.61
CA ALA A 292 15.62 1.59 26.74
C ALA A 292 16.96 0.80 26.63
N GLY A 293 17.77 1.07 25.60
CA GLY A 293 19.12 0.52 25.42
C GLY A 293 19.21 -0.76 24.58
N GLU A 294 18.13 -1.15 23.90
CA GLU A 294 18.12 -2.25 22.95
C GLU A 294 18.57 -1.79 21.55
N LYS A 295 18.73 -2.73 20.61
CA LYS A 295 19.18 -2.45 19.24
C LYS A 295 18.28 -3.15 18.24
N VAL A 296 17.19 -2.47 17.93
CA VAL A 296 16.15 -3.01 17.03
C VAL A 296 15.83 -2.06 15.89
N GLY A 297 15.23 -2.60 14.83
CA GLY A 297 14.77 -1.81 13.69
C GLY A 297 13.61 -2.46 12.95
N ILE A 298 13.10 -1.73 11.96
CA ILE A 298 12.06 -2.15 11.02
C ILE A 298 12.50 -1.86 9.59
N VAL A 299 12.15 -2.75 8.66
CA VAL A 299 12.15 -2.46 7.22
C VAL A 299 10.70 -2.39 6.75
N ASN A 300 10.30 -1.21 6.31
CA ASN A 300 9.05 -1.00 5.58
C ASN A 300 9.27 -1.31 4.10
N VAL A 301 8.46 -2.19 3.52
CA VAL A 301 8.57 -2.58 2.11
C VAL A 301 7.60 -1.74 1.29
N HIS A 302 8.13 -0.89 0.40
CA HIS A 302 7.34 -0.12 -0.57
C HIS A 302 7.20 -0.87 -1.90
N LEU A 303 8.31 -1.28 -2.54
CA LEU A 303 8.22 -2.09 -3.76
C LEU A 303 8.31 -3.58 -3.42
N TYR A 304 7.14 -4.24 -3.40
CA TYR A 304 7.06 -5.66 -3.13
C TYR A 304 7.30 -6.52 -4.38
N ARG A 305 6.86 -6.06 -5.56
CA ARG A 305 7.12 -6.69 -6.87
C ARG A 305 7.60 -5.66 -7.90
N PRO A 306 8.71 -5.93 -8.62
CA PRO A 306 9.66 -7.01 -8.40
C PRO A 306 10.39 -6.89 -7.04
N PHE A 307 10.65 -8.01 -6.37
CA PHE A 307 11.42 -8.02 -5.12
C PHE A 307 12.92 -7.93 -5.43
N SER A 308 13.53 -6.80 -5.13
CA SER A 308 14.96 -6.59 -5.39
C SER A 308 15.83 -7.03 -4.22
N VAL A 309 16.50 -8.16 -4.36
CA VAL A 309 17.38 -8.72 -3.33
C VAL A 309 18.49 -7.73 -2.93
N SER A 310 19.14 -7.09 -3.91
CA SER A 310 20.24 -6.14 -3.66
C SER A 310 19.77 -4.92 -2.88
N HIS A 311 18.64 -4.30 -3.29
CA HIS A 311 18.09 -3.15 -2.58
C HIS A 311 17.66 -3.52 -1.15
N PHE A 312 17.05 -4.68 -0.94
CA PHE A 312 16.63 -5.14 0.38
C PHE A 312 17.82 -5.36 1.31
N ILE A 313 18.80 -6.15 0.86
CA ILE A 313 19.97 -6.51 1.68
C ILE A 313 20.83 -5.28 2.03
N ASN A 314 20.99 -4.36 1.08
CA ASN A 314 21.76 -3.13 1.30
C ASN A 314 21.13 -2.17 2.33
N ARG A 315 19.86 -2.36 2.68
CA ARG A 315 19.18 -1.59 3.74
C ARG A 315 19.30 -2.21 5.13
N LEU A 316 19.65 -3.49 5.22
CA LEU A 316 19.82 -4.14 6.51
C LEU A 316 21.16 -3.78 7.14
N PRO A 317 21.19 -3.37 8.42
CA PRO A 317 22.45 -3.30 9.16
C PRO A 317 23.26 -4.60 9.07
N GLU A 318 24.57 -4.49 8.99
CA GLU A 318 25.46 -5.65 8.95
C GLU A 318 25.37 -6.53 10.20
N THR A 319 24.98 -5.94 11.31
CA THR A 319 24.83 -6.55 12.63
C THR A 319 23.59 -7.42 12.78
N VAL A 320 22.65 -7.37 11.83
CA VAL A 320 21.38 -8.11 11.90
C VAL A 320 21.63 -9.62 11.92
N LYS A 321 21.08 -10.27 12.93
CA LYS A 321 21.15 -11.74 13.14
C LYS A 321 19.79 -12.42 13.04
N LYS A 322 18.71 -11.66 13.30
CA LYS A 322 17.35 -12.21 13.32
C LYS A 322 16.36 -11.25 12.70
N ILE A 323 15.46 -11.82 11.89
CA ILE A 323 14.36 -11.10 11.26
C ILE A 323 13.04 -11.78 11.60
N ALA A 324 12.06 -10.98 12.02
CA ALA A 324 10.65 -11.36 12.03
C ALA A 324 9.93 -10.71 10.87
N VAL A 325 9.28 -11.49 10.03
CA VAL A 325 8.46 -10.99 8.93
C VAL A 325 7.01 -11.00 9.33
N LEU A 326 6.34 -9.87 9.23
CA LEU A 326 4.92 -9.71 9.55
C LEU A 326 4.09 -9.67 8.26
N ASP A 327 3.32 -10.71 8.03
CA ASP A 327 2.40 -10.82 6.90
C ASP A 327 0.96 -10.53 7.34
N ARG A 328 0.28 -9.60 6.63
CA ARG A 328 -1.15 -9.30 6.83
C ARG A 328 -2.02 -10.14 5.90
N THR A 329 -1.65 -11.37 5.70
CA THR A 329 -2.33 -12.33 4.84
C THR A 329 -2.23 -13.73 5.42
N ARG A 330 -3.02 -14.65 4.88
CA ARG A 330 -2.91 -16.08 5.17
C ARG A 330 -3.03 -16.89 3.89
N GLU A 331 -2.02 -17.71 3.62
CA GLU A 331 -2.01 -18.68 2.53
C GLU A 331 -2.11 -20.10 3.10
N PRO A 332 -3.34 -20.68 3.21
CA PRO A 332 -3.53 -21.98 3.84
C PRO A 332 -2.76 -23.08 3.11
N GLY A 333 -1.98 -23.87 3.87
CA GLY A 333 -1.18 -24.96 3.33
C GLY A 333 0.21 -24.58 2.85
N ALA A 334 0.56 -23.29 2.77
CA ALA A 334 1.92 -22.85 2.50
C ALA A 334 2.83 -23.05 3.73
N ILE A 335 4.13 -23.21 3.47
CA ILE A 335 5.15 -23.34 4.55
C ILE A 335 5.44 -22.00 5.23
N GLY A 336 4.98 -20.89 4.67
CA GLY A 336 5.04 -19.52 5.18
C GLY A 336 4.24 -18.59 4.30
N GLU A 337 3.99 -17.40 4.80
CA GLU A 337 3.25 -16.37 4.07
C GLU A 337 4.13 -15.69 3.00
N PRO A 338 3.55 -15.01 2.01
CA PRO A 338 4.30 -14.53 0.84
C PRO A 338 5.51 -13.66 1.13
N LEU A 339 5.39 -12.65 2.01
CA LEU A 339 6.52 -11.77 2.33
C LEU A 339 7.62 -12.53 3.06
N PHE A 340 7.25 -13.40 4.00
CA PHE A 340 8.22 -14.26 4.69
C PHE A 340 9.03 -15.11 3.71
N LEU A 341 8.37 -15.75 2.73
CA LEU A 341 9.05 -16.57 1.73
C LEU A 341 10.03 -15.77 0.89
N ASP A 342 9.65 -14.57 0.47
CA ASP A 342 10.53 -13.69 -0.32
C ASP A 342 11.73 -13.20 0.50
N VAL A 343 11.53 -12.78 1.75
CA VAL A 343 12.62 -12.34 2.65
C VAL A 343 13.57 -13.50 2.96
N GLN A 344 13.03 -14.68 3.28
CA GLN A 344 13.86 -15.88 3.52
C GLN A 344 14.70 -16.24 2.29
N SER A 345 14.08 -16.17 1.10
CA SER A 345 14.78 -16.42 -0.17
C SER A 345 15.87 -15.38 -0.44
N ALA A 346 15.57 -14.08 -0.20
CA ALA A 346 16.53 -13.00 -0.39
C ALA A 346 17.74 -13.10 0.54
N VAL A 347 17.52 -13.40 1.82
CA VAL A 347 18.58 -13.62 2.81
C VAL A 347 19.47 -14.80 2.39
N THR A 348 18.86 -15.89 1.95
CA THR A 348 19.57 -17.09 1.47
C THR A 348 20.40 -16.79 0.21
N ALA A 349 19.80 -16.11 -0.78
CA ALA A 349 20.47 -15.74 -2.02
C ALA A 349 21.68 -14.79 -1.79
N ALA A 350 21.59 -13.95 -0.77
CA ALA A 350 22.69 -13.05 -0.38
C ALA A 350 23.76 -13.71 0.48
N GLY A 351 23.56 -14.97 0.89
CA GLY A 351 24.52 -15.70 1.76
C GLY A 351 24.66 -15.11 3.17
N ARG A 352 23.64 -14.34 3.66
CA ARG A 352 23.65 -13.76 5.00
C ARG A 352 23.23 -14.82 6.04
N ASP A 353 23.99 -14.95 7.12
CA ASP A 353 23.62 -15.83 8.25
C ASP A 353 22.64 -15.11 9.18
N ILE A 354 21.38 -15.03 8.74
CA ILE A 354 20.29 -14.39 9.46
C ILE A 354 19.16 -15.41 9.65
N LYS A 355 18.73 -15.60 10.89
CA LYS A 355 17.54 -16.43 11.20
C LYS A 355 16.26 -15.63 10.89
N VAL A 356 15.41 -16.17 10.03
CA VAL A 356 14.15 -15.54 9.64
C VAL A 356 12.98 -16.35 10.18
N CYS A 357 12.02 -15.70 10.83
CA CYS A 357 10.73 -16.27 11.21
C CYS A 357 9.58 -15.40 10.70
N GLY A 358 8.43 -16.00 10.45
CA GLY A 358 7.24 -15.32 9.97
C GLY A 358 6.13 -15.33 11.00
N GLY A 359 5.32 -14.28 11.00
CA GLY A 359 4.13 -14.15 11.83
C GLY A 359 2.98 -13.51 11.06
N ARG A 360 1.76 -13.87 11.44
CA ARG A 360 0.52 -13.33 10.87
C ARG A 360 -0.12 -12.34 11.82
N TYR A 361 -0.66 -11.27 11.25
CA TYR A 361 -1.35 -10.22 12.01
C TYR A 361 -2.50 -9.61 11.21
N GLY A 362 -3.41 -8.91 11.88
CA GLY A 362 -4.27 -7.90 11.30
C GLY A 362 -5.30 -8.37 10.27
N LEU A 363 -5.58 -9.68 10.16
CA LEU A 363 -6.58 -10.18 9.22
C LEU A 363 -7.96 -9.59 9.54
N GLY A 364 -8.69 -9.18 8.49
CA GLY A 364 -9.99 -8.54 8.64
C GLY A 364 -9.96 -7.31 9.57
N SER A 365 -8.91 -6.51 9.51
CA SER A 365 -8.64 -5.34 10.36
C SER A 365 -8.59 -5.64 11.86
N LYS A 366 -8.22 -6.88 12.25
CA LYS A 366 -7.92 -7.12 13.65
C LYS A 366 -6.80 -6.18 14.09
N ASP A 367 -7.05 -5.50 15.17
CA ASP A 367 -6.17 -4.46 15.66
C ASP A 367 -4.84 -5.00 16.15
N VAL A 368 -3.79 -4.24 15.85
CA VAL A 368 -2.43 -4.46 16.37
C VAL A 368 -2.09 -3.30 17.29
N ILE A 369 -1.62 -3.61 18.47
CA ILE A 369 -1.22 -2.63 19.47
C ILE A 369 0.31 -2.64 19.66
N PRO A 370 0.91 -1.58 20.20
CA PRO A 370 2.34 -1.51 20.45
C PRO A 370 2.89 -2.70 21.24
N GLU A 371 2.12 -3.23 22.19
CA GLU A 371 2.47 -4.38 23.02
C GLU A 371 2.60 -5.68 22.21
N ASP A 372 1.87 -5.82 21.10
CA ASP A 372 2.03 -6.93 20.16
C ASP A 372 3.38 -6.86 19.45
N ILE A 373 3.80 -5.66 19.01
CA ILE A 373 5.10 -5.44 18.36
C ILE A 373 6.26 -5.63 19.34
N MET A 374 6.09 -5.17 20.58
CA MET A 374 7.06 -5.44 21.65
C MET A 374 7.25 -6.94 21.87
N ALA A 375 6.17 -7.72 21.84
CA ALA A 375 6.23 -9.18 21.94
C ALA A 375 7.01 -9.82 20.79
N VAL A 376 7.00 -9.25 19.58
CA VAL A 376 7.82 -9.71 18.45
C VAL A 376 9.31 -9.45 18.70
N TYR A 377 9.71 -8.26 19.16
CA TYR A 377 11.11 -7.99 19.48
C TYR A 377 11.61 -8.88 20.61
N GLU A 378 10.79 -9.16 21.62
CA GLU A 378 11.13 -10.08 22.70
C GLU A 378 11.24 -11.54 22.19
N HIS A 379 10.32 -11.95 21.32
CA HIS A 379 10.35 -13.26 20.68
C HIS A 379 11.66 -13.50 19.88
N LEU A 380 12.18 -12.48 19.23
CA LEU A 380 13.43 -12.54 18.51
C LEU A 380 14.67 -12.70 19.44
N LYS A 381 14.55 -12.52 20.76
CA LYS A 381 15.66 -12.83 21.70
C LYS A 381 15.90 -14.33 21.83
N SER A 382 14.87 -15.16 21.57
CA SER A 382 15.01 -16.62 21.60
C SER A 382 16.09 -17.13 20.63
N GLU A 383 16.86 -18.15 21.03
CA GLU A 383 17.81 -18.83 20.15
C GLU A 383 17.10 -19.47 18.92
N THR A 384 15.86 -19.92 19.12
CA THR A 384 15.02 -20.52 18.08
C THR A 384 13.64 -19.83 18.07
N PRO A 385 13.53 -18.63 17.45
CA PRO A 385 12.25 -17.96 17.35
C PRO A 385 11.23 -18.82 16.60
N ARG A 386 10.03 -18.98 17.18
CA ARG A 386 8.98 -19.79 16.56
C ARG A 386 8.50 -19.14 15.27
N HIS A 387 8.41 -19.95 14.21
CA HIS A 387 7.79 -19.57 12.96
C HIS A 387 6.27 -19.75 13.01
N ASN A 388 5.55 -19.03 12.12
CA ASN A 388 4.07 -19.03 12.04
C ASN A 388 3.34 -18.54 13.29
N PHE A 389 3.97 -17.66 14.08
CA PHE A 389 3.28 -17.03 15.21
C PHE A 389 2.13 -16.13 14.75
N THR A 390 1.20 -15.83 15.67
CA THR A 390 0.09 -14.90 15.44
C THR A 390 0.11 -13.77 16.46
N LEU A 391 -0.39 -12.60 16.06
CA LEU A 391 -0.50 -11.41 16.91
C LEU A 391 -1.97 -11.03 17.10
N SER A 392 -2.26 -10.33 18.21
CA SER A 392 -3.55 -9.67 18.50
C SER A 392 -4.75 -10.60 18.64
N ILE A 393 -4.55 -11.91 18.62
CA ILE A 393 -5.55 -12.92 18.89
C ILE A 393 -5.05 -13.90 19.96
N ARG A 394 -5.99 -14.64 20.55
CA ARG A 394 -5.68 -15.81 21.34
C ARG A 394 -6.05 -17.05 20.54
N ASP A 395 -5.05 -17.69 19.96
CA ASP A 395 -5.21 -18.95 19.25
C ASP A 395 -5.15 -20.11 20.24
N ASP A 396 -6.31 -20.65 20.59
CA ASP A 396 -6.48 -21.77 21.49
C ASP A 396 -6.55 -23.13 20.76
N VAL A 397 -6.37 -23.14 19.44
CA VAL A 397 -6.36 -24.35 18.59
C VAL A 397 -4.95 -24.82 18.34
N THR A 398 -4.09 -23.95 17.80
CA THR A 398 -2.69 -24.29 17.47
C THR A 398 -1.68 -23.63 18.42
N ASN A 399 -2.14 -22.73 19.29
CA ASN A 399 -1.36 -22.06 20.34
C ASN A 399 -0.13 -21.31 19.80
N LEU A 400 -0.30 -20.64 18.66
CA LEU A 400 0.78 -19.90 17.97
C LEU A 400 0.85 -18.41 18.37
N SER A 401 -0.10 -17.91 19.16
CA SER A 401 -0.14 -16.50 19.56
C SER A 401 1.02 -16.12 20.46
N LEU A 402 1.60 -14.95 20.20
CA LEU A 402 2.45 -14.26 21.16
C LEU A 402 1.58 -13.49 22.16
N THR A 403 2.02 -13.46 23.42
CA THR A 403 1.36 -12.69 24.47
C THR A 403 1.87 -11.25 24.40
N PRO A 404 0.99 -10.23 24.33
CA PRO A 404 1.41 -8.83 24.35
C PRO A 404 2.28 -8.50 25.58
N ILE A 405 3.30 -7.68 25.38
CA ILE A 405 4.27 -7.29 26.41
C ILE A 405 4.27 -5.75 26.52
N PRO A 406 4.22 -5.18 27.72
CA PRO A 406 4.25 -3.71 27.90
C PRO A 406 5.45 -3.06 27.20
N VAL A 407 5.20 -1.96 26.50
CA VAL A 407 6.23 -1.15 25.86
C VAL A 407 6.85 -0.22 26.93
N PRO A 408 8.18 0.04 26.89
CA PRO A 408 8.79 1.04 27.74
C PRO A 408 8.10 2.41 27.62
N GLU A 409 7.92 3.11 28.74
CA GLU A 409 7.28 4.42 28.75
C GLU A 409 8.08 5.42 27.87
N LYS A 410 7.36 6.18 27.04
CA LYS A 410 7.88 7.27 26.21
C LYS A 410 7.07 8.53 26.54
N GLU A 411 7.77 9.64 26.74
CA GLU A 411 7.09 10.93 26.89
C GLU A 411 6.27 11.23 25.62
N ASN A 412 4.98 11.45 25.79
CA ASN A 412 4.06 11.70 24.69
C ASN A 412 3.38 13.06 24.88
N LYS A 413 3.56 13.95 23.89
CA LYS A 413 2.95 15.29 23.85
C LYS A 413 1.62 15.30 23.09
N LEU A 414 1.13 14.14 22.67
CA LEU A 414 -0.12 14.04 21.93
C LEU A 414 -1.32 14.14 22.86
N VAL A 415 -2.32 14.91 22.41
CA VAL A 415 -3.66 14.83 22.96
C VAL A 415 -4.39 13.71 22.24
N SER A 416 -4.83 12.71 23.01
CA SER A 416 -5.56 11.54 22.49
C SER A 416 -7.00 11.57 23.00
N CYS A 417 -7.95 11.49 22.08
CA CYS A 417 -9.37 11.48 22.37
C CYS A 417 -10.02 10.22 21.78
N LYS A 418 -10.90 9.59 22.55
CA LYS A 418 -11.66 8.42 22.11
C LYS A 418 -13.16 8.65 22.30
N PHE A 419 -13.92 8.49 21.23
CA PHE A 419 -15.36 8.73 21.24
C PHE A 419 -16.09 7.44 20.85
N TRP A 420 -17.14 7.13 21.57
CA TRP A 420 -18.06 6.03 21.27
C TRP A 420 -19.37 6.60 20.75
N GLY A 421 -19.87 6.03 19.66
CA GLY A 421 -21.13 6.37 19.07
C GLY A 421 -21.86 5.12 18.57
N PHE A 422 -23.10 5.31 18.12
CA PHE A 422 -23.85 4.30 17.41
C PHE A 422 -23.89 4.63 15.93
N GLY A 423 -23.94 3.61 15.08
CA GLY A 423 -24.08 3.79 13.65
C GLY A 423 -25.27 4.70 13.31
N SER A 424 -25.04 5.72 12.48
CA SER A 424 -26.01 6.73 12.06
C SER A 424 -26.41 7.79 13.11
N ASP A 425 -25.69 7.93 14.21
CA ASP A 425 -25.95 8.96 15.24
C ASP A 425 -25.26 10.32 14.98
N GLY A 426 -24.45 10.41 13.93
CA GLY A 426 -23.69 11.61 13.59
C GLY A 426 -22.32 11.77 14.25
N THR A 427 -21.96 10.93 15.23
CA THR A 427 -20.71 11.02 15.99
C THR A 427 -19.48 10.94 15.08
N VAL A 428 -19.46 10.03 14.11
CA VAL A 428 -18.34 9.89 13.14
C VAL A 428 -18.19 11.18 12.31
N GLY A 429 -19.29 11.73 11.80
CA GLY A 429 -19.28 12.98 11.03
C GLY A 429 -18.77 14.17 11.85
N ALA A 430 -19.21 14.30 13.09
CA ALA A 430 -18.77 15.35 14.01
C ALA A 430 -17.25 15.24 14.28
N ASN A 431 -16.75 14.02 14.52
CA ASN A 431 -15.33 13.78 14.76
C ASN A 431 -14.47 14.01 13.50
N LYS A 432 -14.95 13.63 12.30
CA LYS A 432 -14.30 13.98 11.03
C LYS A 432 -14.19 15.51 10.85
N SER A 433 -15.24 16.24 11.18
CA SER A 433 -15.24 17.71 11.12
C SER A 433 -14.26 18.30 12.15
N ALA A 434 -14.24 17.78 13.38
CA ALA A 434 -13.35 18.25 14.43
C ALA A 434 -11.87 18.08 14.04
N ILE A 435 -11.48 16.90 13.53
CA ILE A 435 -10.08 16.65 13.15
C ILE A 435 -9.66 17.50 11.95
N LYS A 436 -10.56 17.76 10.99
CA LYS A 436 -10.30 18.68 9.88
C LYS A 436 -10.09 20.11 10.37
N ILE A 437 -10.93 20.59 11.27
CA ILE A 437 -10.79 21.94 11.87
C ILE A 437 -9.42 22.07 12.57
N ILE A 438 -9.04 21.09 13.36
CA ILE A 438 -7.73 21.10 14.04
C ILE A 438 -6.59 21.10 13.00
N GLY A 439 -6.64 20.22 12.02
CA GLY A 439 -5.62 20.10 10.99
C GLY A 439 -5.50 21.34 10.10
N ASP A 440 -6.62 21.89 9.62
CA ASP A 440 -6.62 22.98 8.65
C ASP A 440 -6.41 24.36 9.29
N HIS A 441 -6.75 24.55 10.58
CA HIS A 441 -6.72 25.85 11.24
C HIS A 441 -5.71 25.97 12.38
N THR A 442 -4.88 24.96 12.60
CA THR A 442 -3.79 25.02 13.59
C THR A 442 -2.49 24.47 13.02
N ASP A 443 -1.35 24.76 13.66
CA ASP A 443 -0.06 24.20 13.30
C ASP A 443 0.13 22.74 13.78
N MET A 444 -0.84 22.18 14.50
CA MET A 444 -0.76 20.82 15.02
C MET A 444 -0.88 19.79 13.90
N TYR A 445 -0.13 18.71 14.02
CA TYR A 445 -0.40 17.47 13.30
C TYR A 445 -1.69 16.87 13.84
N ALA A 446 -2.48 16.29 12.96
CA ALA A 446 -3.80 15.77 13.31
C ALA A 446 -4.02 14.42 12.62
N GLN A 447 -4.59 13.47 13.36
CA GLN A 447 -4.94 12.14 12.85
C GLN A 447 -6.29 11.70 13.40
N GLY A 448 -7.15 11.22 12.51
CA GLY A 448 -8.42 10.59 12.87
C GLY A 448 -8.52 9.19 12.30
N TYR A 449 -8.78 8.20 13.17
CA TYR A 449 -9.06 6.83 12.79
C TYR A 449 -10.43 6.40 13.32
N PHE A 450 -11.18 5.65 12.50
CA PHE A 450 -12.56 5.26 12.79
C PHE A 450 -12.72 3.76 12.70
N ALA A 451 -13.09 3.11 13.80
CA ALA A 451 -13.47 1.72 13.82
C ALA A 451 -15.00 1.60 13.70
N TYR A 452 -15.44 0.81 12.74
CA TYR A 452 -16.85 0.60 12.43
C TYR A 452 -17.27 -0.84 12.79
N ASP A 453 -18.54 -0.99 13.20
CA ASP A 453 -19.19 -2.28 13.19
C ASP A 453 -19.64 -2.63 11.74
N SER A 454 -19.76 -3.92 11.46
CA SER A 454 -20.33 -4.41 10.19
C SER A 454 -21.81 -4.03 10.00
N LYS A 455 -22.51 -3.67 11.08
CA LYS A 455 -23.89 -3.19 11.04
C LYS A 455 -23.96 -1.71 10.74
N LYS A 456 -24.76 -1.34 9.74
CA LYS A 456 -24.95 0.09 9.35
C LYS A 456 -25.69 0.92 10.39
N SER A 457 -26.62 0.32 11.13
CA SER A 457 -27.44 1.02 12.13
C SER A 457 -27.39 0.29 13.45
N GLY A 458 -27.22 1.03 14.56
CA GLY A 458 -27.13 0.48 15.91
C GLY A 458 -25.86 -0.27 16.25
N GLY A 459 -24.90 -0.35 15.34
CA GLY A 459 -23.55 -0.87 15.61
C GLY A 459 -22.70 0.16 16.34
N VAL A 460 -21.77 -0.28 17.18
CA VAL A 460 -20.85 0.59 17.89
C VAL A 460 -19.81 1.18 16.92
N THR A 461 -19.63 2.49 16.95
CA THR A 461 -18.55 3.18 16.26
C THR A 461 -17.57 3.75 17.28
N ILE A 462 -16.28 3.65 17.02
CA ILE A 462 -15.23 4.22 17.87
C ILE A 462 -14.38 5.14 17.03
N SER A 463 -14.33 6.41 17.40
CA SER A 463 -13.47 7.42 16.76
C SER A 463 -12.26 7.69 17.64
N HIS A 464 -11.07 7.60 17.05
CA HIS A 464 -9.80 7.91 17.68
C HIS A 464 -9.25 9.17 17.04
N LEU A 465 -9.18 10.28 17.80
CA LEU A 465 -8.63 11.55 17.35
C LEU A 465 -7.35 11.83 18.14
N ARG A 466 -6.30 12.19 17.42
CA ARG A 466 -5.02 12.58 18.01
C ARG A 466 -4.50 13.83 17.35
N PHE A 467 -3.92 14.70 18.15
CA PHE A 467 -3.28 15.91 17.65
C PHE A 467 -2.17 16.36 18.59
N GLY A 468 -1.15 17.02 18.04
CA GLY A 468 0.02 17.46 18.77
C GLY A 468 1.04 18.18 17.89
N PRO A 469 2.15 18.63 18.49
CA PRO A 469 3.16 19.41 17.79
C PRO A 469 4.03 18.59 16.83
N ASP A 470 4.09 17.28 17.01
CA ASP A 470 4.96 16.38 16.25
C ASP A 470 4.15 15.45 15.33
N PRO A 471 4.73 14.92 14.23
CA PRO A 471 4.09 13.94 13.36
C PRO A 471 3.60 12.71 14.13
N ILE A 472 2.42 12.22 13.76
CA ILE A 472 1.73 11.13 14.46
C ILE A 472 1.96 9.83 13.71
N GLN A 473 2.67 8.89 14.32
CA GLN A 473 3.02 7.60 13.73
C GLN A 473 2.07 6.47 14.11
N ILE A 474 1.42 6.52 15.26
CA ILE A 474 0.53 5.44 15.74
C ILE A 474 -0.92 5.67 15.34
N GLY A 475 -1.61 4.58 15.01
CA GLY A 475 -2.95 4.63 14.48
C GLY A 475 -4.12 4.62 15.46
N ARG A 476 -3.94 4.54 16.78
CA ARG A 476 -5.03 4.57 17.77
C ARG A 476 -4.75 5.45 18.97
N ALA A 477 -5.79 6.13 19.45
CA ALA A 477 -5.75 6.77 20.74
C ALA A 477 -5.80 5.68 21.85
N HIS A 478 -4.76 5.59 22.63
CA HIS A 478 -4.78 4.85 23.89
C HIS A 478 -5.27 5.81 24.97
N VAL A 479 -6.46 5.54 25.52
CA VAL A 479 -7.08 6.30 26.61
C VAL A 479 -7.41 5.33 27.71
#